data_569cdcfe5cd6d808a39f8dcbe07a7453
#
_entry.id   569cdcfe5cd6d808a39f8dcbe07a7453
#
_cell.length_a   1.000
_cell.length_b   1.000
_cell.length_c   1.000
_cell.angle_alpha   90.00
_cell.angle_beta   90.00
_cell.angle_gamma   90.00
#
_symmetry.space_group_name_H-M   'P 1'
#
loop_
_entity.id
_entity.type
_entity.pdbx_description
1 polymer ?
#
loop_
_entity_poly.entity_id
_entity_poly.type
_entity_poly.pdbx_seq_one_letter_code
_entity_poly.pdbx_strand_id
1 'polypeptide(L)'
;MLATYEQCAIPPLRSAALKKAYDLVVYEDENTGYQNLGPVSKMFNLVVRAHVDGPESHAYKMHECKRQDFMWLGEDGMRMCGTNGSQVWDTGFITQALVETGLAELDENRKSLIKALEWLDQAQIRDNPRHFHTSYRHATKGAWGFRYVFHINYLDYRLDMRVSTKEQGYTVSDCTGEALKATMYLQHRLE
;
A
#
# COMPACT_ATOMS: atom_id res chain seq x y z
N MET A 1 -3.69 -29.32 -18.17
CA MET A 1 -2.38 -29.45 -17.51
C MET A 1 -2.47 -29.38 -15.99
N LEU A 2 -2.91 -28.25 -15.38
CA LEU A 2 -3.01 -28.13 -13.91
C LEU A 2 -4.00 -29.12 -13.29
N ALA A 3 -5.20 -29.27 -13.86
CA ALA A 3 -6.19 -30.26 -13.36
C ALA A 3 -5.69 -31.70 -13.42
N THR A 4 -4.92 -32.06 -14.46
CA THR A 4 -4.31 -33.40 -14.59
C THR A 4 -3.20 -33.56 -13.55
N TYR A 5 -2.40 -32.52 -13.28
CA TYR A 5 -1.40 -32.54 -12.21
C TYR A 5 -2.04 -32.77 -10.84
N GLU A 6 -3.13 -32.06 -10.51
CA GLU A 6 -3.82 -32.20 -9.23
C GLU A 6 -4.37 -33.61 -8.98
N GLN A 7 -4.74 -34.32 -10.05
CA GLN A 7 -5.18 -35.74 -9.94
C GLN A 7 -4.01 -36.69 -9.67
N CYS A 8 -2.81 -36.34 -10.12
CA CYS A 8 -1.60 -37.17 -10.02
C CYS A 8 -0.48 -36.47 -9.23
N ALA A 9 -0.83 -35.55 -8.35
CA ALA A 9 0.16 -34.74 -7.65
C ALA A 9 1.13 -35.56 -6.80
N ILE A 10 2.41 -35.21 -6.87
CA ILE A 10 3.45 -35.77 -6.00
C ILE A 10 3.27 -35.14 -4.61
N PRO A 11 2.87 -35.92 -3.57
CA PRO A 11 2.47 -35.37 -2.28
C PRO A 11 3.49 -34.41 -1.63
N PRO A 12 4.80 -34.73 -1.57
CA PRO A 12 5.77 -33.84 -0.95
C PRO A 12 5.93 -32.52 -1.71
N LEU A 13 5.90 -32.56 -3.05
CA LEU A 13 6.01 -31.35 -3.87
C LEU A 13 4.77 -30.47 -3.72
N ARG A 14 3.58 -31.07 -3.74
CA ARG A 14 2.33 -30.36 -3.54
C ARG A 14 2.27 -29.69 -2.15
N SER A 15 2.66 -30.40 -1.12
CA SER A 15 2.70 -29.86 0.25
C SER A 15 3.65 -28.67 0.37
N ALA A 16 4.86 -28.78 -0.21
CA ALA A 16 5.82 -27.69 -0.22
C ALA A 16 5.31 -26.47 -1.00
N ALA A 17 4.65 -26.69 -2.13
CA ALA A 17 4.05 -25.62 -2.95
C ALA A 17 2.91 -24.92 -2.21
N LEU A 18 2.02 -25.65 -1.56
CA LEU A 18 0.92 -25.09 -0.76
C LEU A 18 1.46 -24.29 0.43
N LYS A 19 2.47 -24.82 1.12
CA LYS A 19 3.14 -24.08 2.20
C LYS A 19 3.72 -22.76 1.69
N LYS A 20 4.46 -22.80 0.57
CA LYS A 20 5.05 -21.58 -0.02
C LYS A 20 3.98 -20.58 -0.44
N ALA A 21 2.88 -21.04 -1.05
CA ALA A 21 1.77 -20.18 -1.42
C ALA A 21 1.13 -19.52 -0.19
N TYR A 22 0.92 -20.27 0.87
CA TYR A 22 0.40 -19.74 2.13
C TYR A 22 1.37 -18.72 2.77
N ASP A 23 2.68 -19.03 2.82
CA ASP A 23 3.69 -18.10 3.33
C ASP A 23 3.65 -16.74 2.57
N LEU A 24 3.43 -16.77 1.25
CA LEU A 24 3.29 -15.56 0.44
C LEU A 24 2.02 -14.75 0.78
N VAL A 25 0.91 -15.43 1.05
CA VAL A 25 -0.31 -14.78 1.55
C VAL A 25 -0.05 -14.10 2.89
N VAL A 26 0.62 -14.79 3.81
CA VAL A 26 1.00 -14.22 5.12
C VAL A 26 1.87 -12.98 4.97
N TYR A 27 2.91 -13.06 4.13
CA TYR A 27 3.83 -11.93 3.91
C TYR A 27 3.14 -10.73 3.25
N GLU A 28 2.23 -10.97 2.32
CA GLU A 28 1.43 -9.90 1.72
C GLU A 28 0.53 -9.24 2.77
N ASP A 29 -0.14 -10.02 3.60
CA ASP A 29 -0.99 -9.51 4.68
C ASP A 29 -0.18 -8.67 5.68
N GLU A 30 0.98 -9.14 6.12
CA GLU A 30 1.86 -8.44 7.04
C GLU A 30 2.41 -7.14 6.43
N ASN A 31 2.85 -7.18 5.16
CA ASN A 31 3.43 -6.03 4.49
C ASN A 31 2.40 -4.98 4.09
N THR A 32 1.12 -5.34 3.99
CA THR A 32 0.04 -4.41 3.62
C THR A 32 -0.91 -4.09 4.77
N GLY A 33 -0.62 -4.57 5.99
CA GLY A 33 -1.54 -4.44 7.13
C GLY A 33 -2.93 -4.98 6.80
N TYR A 34 -3.00 -6.12 6.10
CA TYR A 34 -4.23 -6.75 5.61
C TYR A 34 -5.02 -5.92 4.59
N GLN A 35 -4.46 -4.86 4.04
CA GLN A 35 -5.14 -4.10 2.98
C GLN A 35 -5.08 -4.82 1.64
N ASN A 36 -3.97 -5.49 1.35
CA ASN A 36 -3.64 -6.10 0.07
C ASN A 36 -3.58 -5.09 -1.10
N LEU A 37 -3.09 -5.51 -2.24
CA LEU A 37 -2.89 -4.61 -3.38
C LEU A 37 -4.21 -4.17 -4.03
N GLY A 38 -5.19 -5.05 -4.08
CA GLY A 38 -6.45 -4.76 -4.76
C GLY A 38 -7.59 -5.68 -4.31
N PRO A 39 -8.81 -5.47 -4.81
CA PRO A 39 -9.99 -6.20 -4.36
C PRO A 39 -9.91 -7.71 -4.61
N VAL A 40 -9.32 -8.14 -5.72
CA VAL A 40 -9.19 -9.56 -6.06
C VAL A 40 -8.24 -10.26 -5.11
N SER A 41 -7.02 -9.74 -4.92
CA SER A 41 -6.05 -10.28 -3.96
C SER A 41 -6.60 -10.25 -2.53
N LYS A 42 -7.32 -9.19 -2.16
CA LYS A 42 -8.02 -9.08 -0.88
C LYS A 42 -8.97 -10.24 -0.63
N MET A 43 -9.82 -10.56 -1.60
CA MET A 43 -10.79 -11.63 -1.47
C MET A 43 -10.14 -13.02 -1.46
N PHE A 44 -9.11 -13.25 -2.28
CA PHE A 44 -8.37 -14.50 -2.26
C PHE A 44 -7.67 -14.73 -0.91
N ASN A 45 -6.97 -13.72 -0.38
CA ASN A 45 -6.31 -13.84 0.91
C ASN A 45 -7.31 -14.08 2.05
N LEU A 46 -8.45 -13.36 2.04
CA LEU A 46 -9.52 -13.59 3.01
C LEU A 46 -10.02 -15.04 2.99
N VAL A 47 -10.28 -15.61 1.80
CA VAL A 47 -10.74 -17.02 1.66
C VAL A 47 -9.67 -17.99 2.14
N VAL A 48 -8.41 -17.77 1.78
CA VAL A 48 -7.30 -18.62 2.24
C VAL A 48 -7.17 -18.57 3.76
N ARG A 49 -7.24 -17.38 4.37
CA ARG A 49 -7.18 -17.23 5.84
C ARG A 49 -8.38 -17.86 6.53
N ALA A 50 -9.59 -17.71 5.97
CA ALA A 50 -10.78 -18.40 6.48
C ALA A 50 -10.62 -19.92 6.49
N HIS A 51 -10.05 -20.46 5.40
CA HIS A 51 -9.90 -21.91 5.24
C HIS A 51 -8.77 -22.50 6.11
N VAL A 52 -7.62 -21.82 6.19
CA VAL A 52 -6.42 -22.34 6.86
C VAL A 52 -6.42 -21.99 8.35
N ASP A 53 -6.70 -20.74 8.70
CA ASP A 53 -6.59 -20.22 10.08
C ASP A 53 -7.95 -20.26 10.82
N GLY A 54 -9.02 -20.34 10.06
CA GLY A 54 -10.39 -20.32 10.59
C GLY A 54 -10.99 -18.91 10.76
N PRO A 55 -12.32 -18.81 10.83
CA PRO A 55 -13.04 -17.55 10.87
C PRO A 55 -12.85 -16.77 12.19
N GLU A 56 -12.40 -17.43 13.24
CA GLU A 56 -12.11 -16.78 14.52
C GLU A 56 -10.68 -16.23 14.62
N SER A 57 -9.84 -16.49 13.64
CA SER A 57 -8.45 -16.03 13.65
C SER A 57 -8.35 -14.50 13.55
N HIS A 58 -7.27 -13.96 14.12
CA HIS A 58 -6.96 -12.53 14.00
C HIS A 58 -6.86 -12.10 12.53
N ALA A 59 -6.18 -12.90 11.71
CA ALA A 59 -5.99 -12.61 10.30
C ALA A 59 -7.32 -12.50 9.55
N TYR A 60 -8.24 -13.43 9.76
CA TYR A 60 -9.55 -13.38 9.14
C TYR A 60 -10.34 -12.12 9.56
N LYS A 61 -10.38 -11.82 10.87
CA LYS A 61 -11.07 -10.63 11.40
C LYS A 61 -10.50 -9.33 10.84
N MET A 62 -9.18 -9.24 10.68
CA MET A 62 -8.54 -8.10 10.03
C MET A 62 -8.94 -7.98 8.55
N HIS A 63 -9.02 -9.09 7.83
CA HIS A 63 -9.50 -9.09 6.45
C HIS A 63 -10.96 -8.65 6.34
N GLU A 64 -11.84 -9.10 7.23
CA GLU A 64 -13.25 -8.68 7.24
C GLU A 64 -13.39 -7.18 7.49
N CYS A 65 -12.67 -6.66 8.47
CA CYS A 65 -12.65 -5.23 8.75
C CYS A 65 -12.23 -4.41 7.52
N LYS A 66 -11.15 -4.82 6.84
CA LYS A 66 -10.59 -4.13 5.69
C LYS A 66 -11.36 -4.38 4.38
N ARG A 67 -12.25 -5.35 4.31
CA ARG A 67 -13.06 -5.64 3.13
C ARG A 67 -13.93 -4.45 2.71
N GLN A 68 -14.45 -3.71 3.67
CA GLN A 68 -15.33 -2.58 3.42
C GLN A 68 -14.64 -1.46 2.64
N ASP A 69 -13.32 -1.31 2.76
CA ASP A 69 -12.54 -0.30 2.04
C ASP A 69 -12.62 -0.49 0.51
N PHE A 70 -12.92 -1.71 0.05
CA PHE A 70 -13.08 -2.06 -1.36
C PHE A 70 -14.53 -2.04 -1.84
N MET A 71 -15.50 -1.85 -0.95
CA MET A 71 -16.92 -1.92 -1.29
C MET A 71 -17.48 -0.53 -1.52
N TRP A 72 -18.22 -0.40 -2.60
CA TRP A 72 -18.82 0.86 -2.98
C TRP A 72 -20.26 0.64 -3.46
N LEU A 73 -21.20 1.48 -2.99
CA LEU A 73 -22.59 1.42 -3.37
C LEU A 73 -22.85 2.45 -4.50
N GLY A 74 -23.15 1.97 -5.71
CA GLY A 74 -23.56 2.78 -6.83
C GLY A 74 -25.08 2.72 -7.04
N GLU A 75 -25.59 3.47 -8.02
CA GLU A 75 -27.02 3.49 -8.38
C GLU A 75 -27.56 2.12 -8.76
N ASP A 76 -26.72 1.29 -9.38
CA ASP A 76 -27.04 -0.05 -9.87
C ASP A 76 -26.65 -1.17 -8.88
N GLY A 77 -26.21 -0.82 -7.66
CA GLY A 77 -25.93 -1.78 -6.60
C GLY A 77 -24.49 -1.74 -6.08
N MET A 78 -24.13 -2.81 -5.37
CA MET A 78 -22.81 -2.94 -4.76
C MET A 78 -21.72 -3.21 -5.80
N ARG A 79 -20.67 -2.42 -5.75
CA ARG A 79 -19.48 -2.57 -6.59
C ARG A 79 -18.23 -2.75 -5.73
N MET A 80 -17.18 -3.27 -6.33
CA MET A 80 -15.84 -3.27 -5.73
C MET A 80 -14.94 -2.31 -6.51
N CYS A 81 -14.14 -1.55 -5.79
CA CYS A 81 -13.15 -0.64 -6.35
C CYS A 81 -11.77 -0.89 -5.76
N GLY A 82 -10.75 -0.46 -6.47
CA GLY A 82 -9.40 -0.40 -5.91
C GLY A 82 -9.29 0.73 -4.88
N THR A 83 -8.47 0.50 -3.87
CA THR A 83 -8.16 1.53 -2.85
C THR A 83 -6.89 2.32 -3.20
N ASN A 84 -6.30 2.07 -4.36
CA ASN A 84 -5.08 2.72 -4.79
C ASN A 84 -5.35 4.18 -5.15
N GLY A 85 -4.78 5.08 -4.37
CA GLY A 85 -4.77 6.51 -4.67
C GLY A 85 -3.44 6.91 -5.30
N SER A 86 -3.38 8.11 -5.84
CA SER A 86 -2.23 8.69 -6.54
C SER A 86 -1.57 9.84 -5.77
N GLN A 87 -1.74 9.88 -4.45
CA GLN A 87 -1.41 11.06 -3.64
C GLN A 87 0.06 11.48 -3.77
N VAL A 88 1.01 10.53 -3.79
CA VAL A 88 2.44 10.85 -3.94
C VAL A 88 2.72 11.39 -5.33
N TRP A 89 2.16 10.74 -6.34
CA TRP A 89 2.25 11.14 -7.73
C TRP A 89 1.71 12.55 -7.95
N ASP A 90 0.48 12.79 -7.51
CA ASP A 90 -0.19 14.09 -7.67
C ASP A 90 0.52 15.19 -6.91
N THR A 91 0.95 14.94 -5.67
CA THR A 91 1.71 15.91 -4.87
C THR A 91 3.04 16.25 -5.54
N GLY A 92 3.73 15.24 -6.07
CA GLY A 92 4.98 15.45 -6.82
C GLY A 92 4.80 16.37 -8.01
N PHE A 93 3.81 16.11 -8.86
CA PHE A 93 3.57 16.91 -10.06
C PHE A 93 3.02 18.31 -9.75
N ILE A 94 2.06 18.44 -8.83
CA ILE A 94 1.52 19.74 -8.45
C ILE A 94 2.63 20.64 -7.89
N THR A 95 3.48 20.08 -7.04
CA THR A 95 4.62 20.83 -6.46
C THR A 95 5.57 21.31 -7.54
N GLN A 96 5.95 20.45 -8.47
CA GLN A 96 6.82 20.81 -9.58
C GLN A 96 6.18 21.90 -10.46
N ALA A 97 4.89 21.75 -10.78
CA ALA A 97 4.16 22.75 -11.56
C ALA A 97 4.16 24.14 -10.88
N LEU A 98 3.95 24.20 -9.57
CA LEU A 98 3.99 25.47 -8.84
C LEU A 98 5.38 26.10 -8.86
N VAL A 99 6.44 25.31 -8.77
CA VAL A 99 7.82 25.80 -8.85
C VAL A 99 8.15 26.29 -10.26
N GLU A 100 7.86 25.48 -11.29
CA GLU A 100 8.18 25.80 -12.69
C GLU A 100 7.40 27.02 -13.23
N THR A 101 6.20 27.25 -12.73
CA THR A 101 5.38 28.42 -13.12
C THR A 101 5.67 29.68 -12.31
N GLY A 102 6.58 29.63 -11.33
CA GLY A 102 6.88 30.74 -10.44
C GLY A 102 5.82 31.00 -9.36
N LEU A 103 4.74 30.22 -9.30
CA LEU A 103 3.70 30.36 -8.28
C LEU A 103 4.22 29.99 -6.88
N ALA A 104 5.33 29.29 -6.78
CA ALA A 104 5.99 28.97 -5.53
C ALA A 104 6.55 30.22 -4.81
N GLU A 105 6.79 31.31 -5.54
CA GLU A 105 7.31 32.58 -4.99
C GLU A 105 6.24 33.44 -4.29
N LEU A 106 4.95 33.07 -4.47
CA LEU A 106 3.85 33.77 -3.85
C LEU A 106 3.71 33.37 -2.37
N ASP A 107 3.65 34.38 -1.49
CA ASP A 107 3.52 34.18 -0.04
C ASP A 107 2.29 33.32 0.33
N GLU A 108 1.20 33.45 -0.42
CA GLU A 108 -0.02 32.65 -0.23
C GLU A 108 0.22 31.14 -0.40
N ASN A 109 1.17 30.74 -1.24
CA ASN A 109 1.47 29.34 -1.52
C ASN A 109 2.54 28.75 -0.58
N ARG A 110 3.33 29.60 0.08
CA ARG A 110 4.47 29.16 0.92
C ARG A 110 4.07 28.14 1.99
N LYS A 111 2.97 28.40 2.70
CA LYS A 111 2.47 27.47 3.74
C LYS A 111 2.08 26.11 3.17
N SER A 112 1.49 26.08 1.99
CA SER A 112 1.09 24.85 1.31
C SER A 112 2.31 24.05 0.85
N LEU A 113 3.33 24.71 0.35
CA LEU A 113 4.58 24.09 -0.11
C LEU A 113 5.39 23.52 1.06
N ILE A 114 5.44 24.20 2.20
CA ILE A 114 6.05 23.64 3.43
C ILE A 114 5.34 22.35 3.83
N LYS A 115 4.01 22.36 3.86
CA LYS A 115 3.23 21.15 4.18
C LYS A 115 3.42 20.05 3.16
N ALA A 116 3.57 20.36 1.88
CA ALA A 116 3.86 19.39 0.84
C ALA A 116 5.23 18.73 1.07
N LEU A 117 6.25 19.50 1.43
CA LEU A 117 7.58 18.97 1.75
C LEU A 117 7.53 18.05 2.99
N GLU A 118 6.89 18.50 4.06
CA GLU A 118 6.71 17.71 5.28
C GLU A 118 5.96 16.40 4.99
N TRP A 119 4.93 16.47 4.14
CA TRP A 119 4.16 15.31 3.75
C TRP A 119 4.97 14.33 2.88
N LEU A 120 5.74 14.82 1.92
CA LEU A 120 6.64 14.00 1.10
C LEU A 120 7.69 13.31 1.97
N ASP A 121 8.26 14.00 2.96
CA ASP A 121 9.19 13.40 3.92
C ASP A 121 8.52 12.26 4.72
N GLN A 122 7.30 12.49 5.20
CA GLN A 122 6.53 11.47 5.91
C GLN A 122 6.16 10.28 5.02
N ALA A 123 5.87 10.52 3.74
CA ALA A 123 5.49 9.49 2.77
C ALA A 123 6.67 8.64 2.31
N GLN A 124 7.92 9.07 2.56
CA GLN A 124 9.10 8.29 2.20
C GLN A 124 9.19 6.99 2.99
N ILE A 125 9.46 5.89 2.31
CA ILE A 125 9.62 4.56 2.90
C ILE A 125 10.93 4.54 3.69
N ARG A 126 10.83 4.29 5.00
CA ARG A 126 12.01 4.30 5.89
C ARG A 126 12.61 2.91 6.10
N ASP A 127 11.84 1.85 5.88
CA ASP A 127 12.25 0.48 6.11
C ASP A 127 11.92 -0.41 4.91
N ASN A 128 12.70 -1.46 4.72
CA ASN A 128 12.38 -2.45 3.71
C ASN A 128 11.16 -3.29 4.15
N PRO A 129 10.35 -3.80 3.19
CA PRO A 129 9.26 -4.72 3.51
C PRO A 129 9.79 -5.95 4.25
N ARG A 130 8.98 -6.49 5.16
CA ARG A 130 9.31 -7.75 5.84
C ARG A 130 9.45 -8.87 4.81
N HIS A 131 10.40 -9.75 5.04
CA HIS A 131 10.63 -10.92 4.19
C HIS A 131 10.87 -10.59 2.70
N PHE A 132 11.33 -9.37 2.36
CA PHE A 132 11.46 -8.96 0.96
C PHE A 132 12.31 -9.91 0.12
N HIS A 133 13.31 -10.57 0.69
CA HIS A 133 14.12 -11.59 -0.01
C HIS A 133 13.33 -12.83 -0.44
N THR A 134 12.26 -13.18 0.26
CA THR A 134 11.49 -14.42 0.06
C THR A 134 10.07 -14.19 -0.43
N SER A 135 9.59 -12.94 -0.37
CA SER A 135 8.23 -12.53 -0.77
C SER A 135 8.17 -11.88 -2.15
N TYR A 136 9.23 -11.99 -2.93
CA TYR A 136 9.35 -11.39 -4.28
C TYR A 136 9.15 -9.86 -4.30
N ARG A 137 9.47 -9.21 -3.20
CA ARG A 137 9.50 -7.75 -3.09
C ARG A 137 10.92 -7.24 -3.19
N HIS A 138 11.07 -6.02 -3.69
CA HIS A 138 12.35 -5.35 -3.75
C HIS A 138 12.67 -4.61 -2.44
N ALA A 139 13.94 -4.31 -2.23
CA ALA A 139 14.35 -3.33 -1.22
C ALA A 139 13.80 -1.95 -1.65
N THR A 140 13.04 -1.31 -0.77
CA THR A 140 12.32 -0.07 -1.09
C THR A 140 12.64 1.09 -0.16
N LYS A 141 13.52 0.86 0.82
CA LYS A 141 13.96 1.92 1.74
C LYS A 141 14.50 3.13 0.98
N GLY A 142 14.03 4.31 1.31
CA GLY A 142 14.39 5.57 0.69
C GLY A 142 13.55 5.95 -0.53
N ALA A 143 12.74 5.02 -1.04
CA ALA A 143 11.84 5.27 -2.17
C ALA A 143 10.48 5.80 -1.71
N TRP A 144 9.64 6.15 -2.69
CA TRP A 144 8.23 6.49 -2.47
C TRP A 144 7.33 5.48 -3.17
N GLY A 145 6.25 5.10 -2.49
CA GLY A 145 5.15 4.35 -3.09
C GLY A 145 4.27 5.25 -3.95
N PHE A 146 3.40 4.63 -4.75
CA PHE A 146 2.42 5.37 -5.55
C PHE A 146 1.40 6.11 -4.67
N ARG A 147 1.07 5.52 -3.54
CA ARG A 147 0.10 6.01 -2.59
C ARG A 147 0.67 6.02 -1.17
N TYR A 148 0.20 6.97 -0.37
CA TYR A 148 0.38 7.00 1.07
C TYR A 148 -0.92 6.55 1.76
N VAL A 149 -0.85 5.54 2.63
CA VAL A 149 -2.02 5.02 3.32
C VAL A 149 -2.01 5.41 4.78
N PHE A 150 -3.06 6.10 5.20
CA PHE A 150 -3.35 6.25 6.61
C PHE A 150 -4.13 5.04 7.10
N HIS A 151 -3.63 4.31 8.08
CA HIS A 151 -4.44 3.34 8.80
C HIS A 151 -5.29 4.07 9.85
N ILE A 152 -6.59 4.03 9.62
CA ILE A 152 -7.55 4.31 10.69
C ILE A 152 -7.78 2.98 11.39
N ASN A 153 -7.36 2.85 12.66
CA ASN A 153 -7.73 1.72 13.48
C ASN A 153 -9.22 1.83 13.82
N TYR A 154 -10.06 1.08 13.10
CA TYR A 154 -11.52 1.02 13.35
C TYR A 154 -11.89 0.41 14.71
N LEU A 155 -10.97 -0.20 15.43
CA LEU A 155 -11.23 -0.84 16.72
C LEU A 155 -11.05 0.07 17.95
N ASP A 156 -10.50 1.26 17.76
CA ASP A 156 -10.38 2.24 18.83
C ASP A 156 -10.88 3.59 18.34
N TYR A 157 -12.11 3.96 18.71
CA TYR A 157 -12.71 5.26 18.43
C TYR A 157 -11.98 6.43 19.12
N ARG A 158 -10.84 6.17 19.72
CA ARG A 158 -9.93 7.21 20.19
C ARG A 158 -8.97 7.54 19.07
N LEU A 159 -9.10 8.77 18.59
CA LEU A 159 -8.22 9.47 17.66
C LEU A 159 -6.72 9.36 18.04
N ASP A 160 -6.14 8.18 17.93
CA ASP A 160 -4.71 8.08 17.79
C ASP A 160 -4.38 8.09 16.28
N MET A 161 -4.22 9.29 15.77
CA MET A 161 -3.79 9.56 14.39
C MET A 161 -2.32 9.17 14.16
N ARG A 162 -1.82 8.23 14.92
CA ARG A 162 -0.55 7.60 14.66
C ARG A 162 -0.81 6.30 13.96
N VAL A 163 -0.88 6.31 12.66
CA VAL A 163 -0.30 5.20 11.92
C VAL A 163 -0.24 5.50 10.43
N SER A 164 0.83 6.06 10.01
CA SER A 164 1.30 5.80 8.67
C SER A 164 1.91 4.41 8.66
N THR A 165 1.26 3.41 8.12
CA THR A 165 1.99 2.24 7.71
C THR A 165 2.71 2.58 6.42
N LYS A 166 3.93 2.99 6.57
CA LYS A 166 4.94 3.17 5.53
C LYS A 166 5.20 1.90 4.71
N GLU A 167 4.49 0.84 5.01
CA GLU A 167 4.76 -0.52 4.59
C GLU A 167 4.01 -0.96 3.34
N GLN A 168 3.02 -0.20 2.86
CA GLN A 168 2.13 -0.68 1.80
C GLN A 168 2.51 -0.31 0.38
N GLY A 169 3.53 0.49 0.21
CA GLY A 169 3.88 0.97 -1.12
C GLY A 169 4.62 -0.08 -1.93
N TYR A 170 3.98 -0.65 -2.93
CA TYR A 170 4.74 -1.07 -4.09
C TYR A 170 5.40 0.19 -4.64
N THR A 171 6.71 0.23 -4.60
CA THR A 171 7.45 1.33 -5.19
C THR A 171 7.38 1.25 -6.69
N VAL A 172 7.12 2.40 -7.30
CA VAL A 172 7.23 2.59 -8.73
C VAL A 172 8.38 3.57 -8.95
N SER A 173 9.29 3.24 -9.85
CA SER A 173 10.46 4.07 -10.15
C SER A 173 10.08 5.50 -10.49
N ASP A 174 9.02 5.66 -11.29
CA ASP A 174 8.52 6.96 -11.73
C ASP A 174 8.05 7.81 -10.55
N CYS A 175 7.23 7.25 -9.65
CA CYS A 175 6.78 7.96 -8.44
C CYS A 175 7.94 8.35 -7.54
N THR A 176 8.93 7.48 -7.38
CA THR A 176 10.13 7.78 -6.60
C THR A 176 10.93 8.92 -7.24
N GLY A 177 11.10 8.91 -8.56
CA GLY A 177 11.80 9.96 -9.29
C GLY A 177 11.10 11.30 -9.17
N GLU A 178 9.78 11.35 -9.37
CA GLU A 178 9.00 12.59 -9.30
C GLU A 178 8.87 13.13 -7.87
N ALA A 179 8.74 12.28 -6.88
CA ALA A 179 8.74 12.68 -5.46
C ALA A 179 10.11 13.24 -5.04
N LEU A 180 11.21 12.60 -5.47
CA LEU A 180 12.57 13.08 -5.20
C LEU A 180 12.79 14.45 -5.86
N LYS A 181 12.42 14.62 -7.13
CA LYS A 181 12.54 15.88 -7.86
C LYS A 181 11.74 17.00 -7.16
N ALA A 182 10.50 16.72 -6.77
CA ALA A 182 9.66 17.66 -6.03
C ALA A 182 10.29 18.05 -4.69
N THR A 183 10.83 17.09 -3.95
CA THR A 183 11.52 17.34 -2.67
C THR A 183 12.74 18.25 -2.87
N MET A 184 13.57 17.97 -3.86
CA MET A 184 14.74 18.80 -4.18
C MET A 184 14.34 20.23 -4.58
N TYR A 185 13.30 20.39 -5.37
CA TYR A 185 12.77 21.71 -5.76
C TYR A 185 12.30 22.50 -4.56
N LEU A 186 11.54 21.87 -3.66
CA LEU A 186 11.05 22.54 -2.45
C LEU A 186 12.16 22.89 -1.48
N GLN A 187 13.13 22.01 -1.24
CA GLN A 187 14.27 22.31 -0.38
C GLN A 187 15.02 23.54 -0.88
N HIS A 188 15.34 23.58 -2.16
CA HIS A 188 16.05 24.72 -2.76
C HIS A 188 15.27 26.04 -2.71
N ARG A 189 13.92 25.99 -2.69
CA ARG A 189 13.07 27.20 -2.72
C ARG A 189 12.63 27.66 -1.33
N LEU A 190 12.66 26.80 -0.33
CA LEU A 190 12.23 27.11 1.03
C LEU A 190 13.40 27.50 1.96
N GLU A 191 14.66 27.21 1.54
CA GLU A 191 15.87 27.74 2.15
C GLU A 191 16.05 29.23 1.82
#